data_db0e70ffbc1cac4360230aca12f53c54
#
_entry.id   db0e70ffbc1cac4360230aca12f53c54
#
_cell.length_a   1.000
_cell.length_b   1.000
_cell.length_c   1.000
_cell.angle_alpha   90.00
_cell.angle_beta   90.00
_cell.angle_gamma   90.00
#
_symmetry.space_group_name_H-M   'P 1'
#
loop_
_entity.id
_entity.type
_entity.pdbx_description
1 polymer ?
#
loop_
_entity_poly.entity_id
_entity_poly.type
_entity_poly.pdbx_seq_one_letter_code
_entity_poly.pdbx_strand_id
1 'polypeptide(L)'
;GPAYQLGTLSISGLQRYDAALVTRLARLQSGEDYDQDRMLQAQQRLIDSGYFESAFIRLDTTSGNPTAAPVSLELREAKLQKLVLGVGGSTDSGARASVEHTHHLLPGLGWGSVTKLSADRDTQSLGVELTSPPDDKQWRWLTSALVKQEQVNSQPEQSLRWRWGRTQTGERIDRQIYLQYDRSRVTSTNVTTAEAVSANYAYTQRHFNDVLFPT
;
A
#
# COMPACT_ATOMS: atom_id res chain seq x y z
N GLY A 1 1.20 -25.53 -29.31
CA GLY A 1 2.51 -24.92 -29.41
C GLY A 1 3.41 -25.41 -28.29
N PRO A 2 4.73 -25.25 -28.36
CA PRO A 2 5.60 -25.67 -27.26
C PRO A 2 5.23 -24.90 -25.98
N ALA A 3 5.18 -25.61 -24.85
CA ALA A 3 5.01 -24.97 -23.55
C ALA A 3 6.34 -24.24 -23.22
N TYR A 4 6.27 -22.96 -22.96
CA TYR A 4 7.43 -22.17 -22.55
C TYR A 4 7.55 -22.18 -21.03
N GLN A 5 8.79 -22.21 -20.53
CA GLN A 5 9.12 -22.00 -19.13
C GLN A 5 9.91 -20.70 -18.97
N LEU A 6 9.70 -20.01 -17.85
CA LEU A 6 10.38 -18.76 -17.55
C LEU A 6 11.86 -19.03 -17.28
N GLY A 7 12.71 -18.36 -18.02
CA GLY A 7 14.16 -18.39 -17.84
C GLY A 7 14.67 -17.29 -16.91
N THR A 8 15.80 -16.71 -17.27
CA THR A 8 16.43 -15.62 -16.50
C THR A 8 15.56 -14.35 -16.59
N LEU A 9 15.35 -13.72 -15.45
CA LEU A 9 14.67 -12.43 -15.34
C LEU A 9 15.69 -11.31 -15.53
N SER A 10 15.51 -10.52 -16.61
CA SER A 10 16.32 -9.34 -16.88
C SER A 10 15.50 -8.09 -16.54
N ILE A 11 15.97 -7.30 -15.58
CA ILE A 11 15.27 -6.13 -15.06
C ILE A 11 16.00 -4.87 -15.49
N SER A 12 15.27 -3.93 -16.08
CA SER A 12 15.78 -2.64 -16.51
C SER A 12 14.92 -1.48 -16.00
N GLY A 13 15.51 -0.27 -15.95
CA GLY A 13 14.81 0.96 -15.52
C GLY A 13 14.87 1.25 -14.03
N LEU A 14 15.65 0.49 -13.25
CA LEU A 14 15.86 0.73 -11.82
C LEU A 14 16.89 1.85 -11.59
N GLN A 15 16.58 2.76 -10.69
CA GLN A 15 17.47 3.86 -10.24
C GLN A 15 17.61 3.89 -8.72
N ARG A 16 16.52 3.69 -7.99
CA ARG A 16 16.42 3.81 -6.51
C ARG A 16 16.15 2.48 -5.83
N TYR A 17 15.46 1.58 -6.51
CA TYR A 17 15.05 0.29 -5.96
C TYR A 17 15.96 -0.82 -6.46
N ASP A 18 16.07 -1.90 -5.69
CA ASP A 18 16.86 -3.06 -6.06
C ASP A 18 16.03 -4.13 -6.80
N ALA A 19 16.72 -5.02 -7.50
CA ALA A 19 16.10 -6.11 -8.23
C ALA A 19 15.36 -7.09 -7.31
N ALA A 20 15.81 -7.24 -6.05
CA ALA A 20 15.16 -8.12 -5.07
C ALA A 20 13.75 -7.64 -4.72
N LEU A 21 13.53 -6.33 -4.60
CA LEU A 21 12.20 -5.77 -4.41
C LEU A 21 11.27 -6.10 -5.59
N VAL A 22 11.78 -5.94 -6.83
CA VAL A 22 11.01 -6.24 -8.04
C VAL A 22 10.61 -7.71 -8.08
N THR A 23 11.53 -8.61 -7.82
CA THR A 23 11.27 -10.06 -7.79
C THR A 23 10.22 -10.43 -6.75
N ARG A 24 10.32 -9.87 -5.54
CA ARG A 24 9.31 -10.07 -4.47
C ARG A 24 7.92 -9.57 -4.88
N LEU A 25 7.84 -8.42 -5.54
CA LEU A 25 6.57 -7.84 -5.98
C LEU A 25 5.97 -8.59 -7.17
N ALA A 26 6.79 -8.93 -8.17
CA ALA A 26 6.35 -9.63 -9.37
C ALA A 26 5.88 -11.06 -9.08
N ARG A 27 6.50 -11.73 -8.08
CA ARG A 27 6.23 -13.13 -7.73
C ARG A 27 6.39 -14.07 -8.92
N LEU A 28 7.38 -13.82 -9.76
CA LEU A 28 7.75 -14.67 -10.88
C LEU A 28 9.05 -15.39 -10.53
N GLN A 29 9.10 -16.69 -10.81
CA GLN A 29 10.29 -17.50 -10.56
C GLN A 29 10.76 -18.16 -11.86
N SER A 30 12.05 -18.28 -12.02
CA SER A 30 12.65 -19.05 -13.10
C SER A 30 12.27 -20.53 -12.98
N GLY A 31 11.95 -21.17 -14.11
CA GLY A 31 11.50 -22.57 -14.16
C GLY A 31 9.98 -22.77 -14.07
N GLU A 32 9.21 -21.73 -13.81
CA GLU A 32 7.75 -21.81 -13.85
C GLU A 32 7.25 -21.85 -15.30
N ASP A 33 6.12 -22.52 -15.51
CA ASP A 33 5.45 -22.53 -16.81
C ASP A 33 4.94 -21.14 -17.16
N TYR A 34 5.10 -20.75 -18.43
CA TYR A 34 4.58 -19.49 -18.92
C TYR A 34 3.05 -19.49 -18.89
N ASP A 35 2.51 -18.48 -18.25
CA ASP A 35 1.09 -18.17 -18.17
C ASP A 35 0.90 -16.66 -18.39
N GLN A 36 0.15 -16.29 -19.41
CA GLN A 36 -0.08 -14.90 -19.77
C GLN A 36 -0.80 -14.13 -18.65
N ASP A 37 -1.77 -14.76 -17.99
CA ASP A 37 -2.54 -14.11 -16.92
C ASP A 37 -1.65 -13.84 -15.70
N ARG A 38 -0.73 -14.76 -15.38
CA ARG A 38 0.27 -14.55 -14.33
C ARG A 38 1.23 -13.40 -14.66
N MET A 39 1.61 -13.25 -15.93
CA MET A 39 2.45 -12.11 -16.36
C MET A 39 1.71 -10.79 -16.20
N LEU A 40 0.45 -10.72 -16.61
CA LEU A 40 -0.40 -9.52 -16.45
C LEU A 40 -0.62 -9.20 -14.97
N GLN A 41 -0.88 -10.21 -14.14
CA GLN A 41 -0.99 -10.03 -12.69
C GLN A 41 0.33 -9.53 -12.06
N ALA A 42 1.47 -10.02 -12.53
CA ALA A 42 2.78 -9.54 -12.07
C ALA A 42 3.00 -8.06 -12.44
N GLN A 43 2.66 -7.66 -13.67
CA GLN A 43 2.68 -6.25 -14.06
C GLN A 43 1.78 -5.40 -13.17
N GLN A 44 0.56 -5.86 -12.93
CA GLN A 44 -0.40 -5.14 -12.10
C GLN A 44 0.10 -5.00 -10.66
N ARG A 45 0.66 -6.07 -10.06
CA ARG A 45 1.26 -6.00 -8.71
C ARG A 45 2.39 -4.98 -8.61
N LEU A 46 3.23 -4.90 -9.63
CA LEU A 46 4.32 -3.91 -9.69
C LEU A 46 3.77 -2.47 -9.71
N ILE A 47 2.75 -2.21 -10.51
CA ILE A 47 2.09 -0.89 -10.59
C ILE A 47 1.34 -0.57 -9.29
N ASP A 48 0.55 -1.50 -8.77
CA ASP A 48 -0.26 -1.32 -7.56
C ASP A 48 0.59 -1.15 -6.29
N SER A 49 1.85 -1.57 -6.34
CA SER A 49 2.80 -1.36 -5.25
C SER A 49 3.06 0.12 -4.96
N GLY A 50 2.83 1.00 -5.95
CA GLY A 50 3.14 2.42 -5.90
C GLY A 50 4.62 2.77 -6.11
N TYR A 51 5.51 1.78 -6.21
CA TYR A 51 6.93 2.02 -6.49
C TYR A 51 7.20 2.28 -7.97
N PHE A 52 6.36 1.74 -8.84
CA PHE A 52 6.50 1.83 -10.30
C PHE A 52 5.29 2.49 -10.93
N GLU A 53 5.53 3.39 -11.83
CA GLU A 53 4.51 4.10 -12.62
C GLU A 53 4.12 3.26 -13.85
N SER A 54 5.06 2.46 -14.38
CA SER A 54 4.80 1.49 -15.44
C SER A 54 5.68 0.25 -15.30
N ALA A 55 5.14 -0.88 -15.73
CA ALA A 55 5.82 -2.17 -15.76
C ALA A 55 5.40 -2.91 -17.03
N PHE A 56 6.38 -3.34 -17.82
CA PHE A 56 6.16 -4.18 -19.00
C PHE A 56 6.95 -5.46 -18.84
N ILE A 57 6.27 -6.60 -18.96
CA ILE A 57 6.88 -7.91 -18.86
C ILE A 57 6.74 -8.60 -20.22
N ARG A 58 7.84 -9.05 -20.78
CA ARG A 58 7.87 -9.74 -22.07
C ARG A 58 8.65 -11.04 -21.96
N LEU A 59 8.12 -12.10 -22.56
CA LEU A 59 8.84 -13.34 -22.78
C LEU A 59 9.57 -13.25 -24.13
N ASP A 60 10.87 -13.53 -24.14
CA ASP A 60 11.63 -13.65 -25.38
C ASP A 60 11.49 -15.05 -25.96
N THR A 61 10.62 -15.17 -26.97
CA THR A 61 10.38 -16.43 -27.69
C THR A 61 11.38 -16.65 -28.82
N THR A 62 12.28 -15.69 -29.09
CA THR A 62 13.25 -15.77 -30.20
C THR A 62 14.55 -16.45 -29.79
N SER A 63 14.78 -16.63 -28.48
CA SER A 63 16.00 -17.25 -27.94
C SER A 63 16.19 -18.74 -28.26
N GLY A 64 15.16 -19.39 -28.83
CA GLY A 64 15.21 -20.78 -29.29
C GLY A 64 15.22 -21.86 -28.20
N ASN A 65 15.15 -21.49 -26.92
CA ASN A 65 15.07 -22.41 -25.80
C ASN A 65 13.71 -22.32 -25.07
N PRO A 66 12.73 -23.18 -25.38
CA PRO A 66 11.41 -23.12 -24.76
C PRO A 66 11.42 -23.40 -23.25
N THR A 67 12.37 -24.18 -22.76
CA THR A 67 12.44 -24.60 -21.34
C THR A 67 13.12 -23.57 -20.44
N ALA A 68 13.66 -22.47 -21.00
CA ALA A 68 14.29 -21.38 -20.24
C ALA A 68 14.25 -20.08 -21.04
N ALA A 69 13.05 -19.67 -21.47
CA ALA A 69 12.87 -18.46 -22.26
C ALA A 69 13.15 -17.21 -21.41
N PRO A 70 14.07 -16.32 -21.81
CA PRO A 70 14.37 -15.11 -21.06
C PRO A 70 13.13 -14.22 -20.89
N VAL A 71 12.99 -13.62 -19.71
CA VAL A 71 11.92 -12.68 -19.39
C VAL A 71 12.53 -11.31 -19.16
N SER A 72 12.09 -10.32 -19.91
CA SER A 72 12.48 -8.92 -19.73
C SER A 72 11.41 -8.17 -18.96
N LEU A 73 11.82 -7.46 -17.92
CA LEU A 73 11.01 -6.54 -17.15
C LEU A 73 11.54 -5.12 -17.38
N GLU A 74 10.76 -4.32 -18.09
CA GLU A 74 11.05 -2.90 -18.32
C GLU A 74 10.20 -2.08 -17.34
N LEU A 75 10.86 -1.38 -16.41
CA LEU A 75 10.21 -0.66 -15.32
C LEU A 75 10.49 0.84 -15.44
N ARG A 76 9.50 1.63 -15.02
CA ARG A 76 9.70 3.05 -14.74
C ARG A 76 9.28 3.33 -13.30
N GLU A 77 10.22 3.81 -12.51
CA GLU A 77 9.96 4.14 -11.12
C GLU A 77 8.98 5.32 -11.00
N ALA A 78 8.03 5.23 -10.06
CA ALA A 78 7.13 6.32 -9.73
C ALA A 78 7.90 7.51 -9.15
N LYS A 79 7.31 8.70 -9.19
CA LYS A 79 7.89 9.88 -8.55
C LYS A 79 8.06 9.62 -7.06
N LEU A 80 9.22 10.04 -6.53
CA LEU A 80 9.56 9.81 -5.11
C LEU A 80 8.55 10.43 -4.17
N GLN A 81 8.02 11.58 -4.53
CA GLN A 81 7.04 12.32 -3.73
C GLN A 81 5.82 12.69 -4.57
N LYS A 82 4.66 12.65 -3.94
CA LYS A 82 3.38 13.07 -4.51
C LYS A 82 2.66 13.96 -3.50
N LEU A 83 2.18 15.09 -3.96
CA LEU A 83 1.34 16.00 -3.18
C LEU A 83 -0.04 16.10 -3.84
N VAL A 84 -1.07 15.89 -3.05
CA VAL A 84 -2.47 16.03 -3.47
C VAL A 84 -3.14 17.07 -2.60
N LEU A 85 -3.74 18.07 -3.23
CA LEU A 85 -4.52 19.09 -2.56
C LEU A 85 -6.00 18.82 -2.84
N GLY A 86 -6.82 18.85 -1.79
CA GLY A 86 -8.26 18.67 -1.88
C GLY A 86 -9.00 19.88 -1.32
N VAL A 87 -10.01 20.34 -2.02
CA VAL A 87 -10.96 21.34 -1.54
C VAL A 87 -12.36 20.84 -1.80
N GLY A 88 -13.27 21.11 -0.89
CA GLY A 88 -14.66 20.67 -1.00
C GLY A 88 -15.58 21.48 -0.09
N GLY A 89 -16.85 21.16 -0.12
CA GLY A 89 -17.82 21.77 0.77
C GLY A 89 -19.03 20.87 0.96
N SER A 90 -19.65 20.96 2.14
CA SER A 90 -20.91 20.33 2.45
C SER A 90 -21.83 21.30 3.18
N THR A 91 -23.13 21.04 3.14
CA THR A 91 -24.15 21.83 3.85
C THR A 91 -23.97 21.73 5.37
N ASP A 92 -23.41 20.63 5.85
CA ASP A 92 -23.28 20.35 7.29
C ASP A 92 -21.97 20.90 7.87
N SER A 93 -20.84 20.55 7.28
CA SER A 93 -19.51 20.91 7.79
C SER A 93 -18.86 22.13 7.11
N GLY A 94 -19.56 22.73 6.12
CA GLY A 94 -19.05 23.90 5.39
C GLY A 94 -17.89 23.58 4.45
N ALA A 95 -16.96 24.52 4.32
CA ALA A 95 -15.76 24.34 3.49
C ALA A 95 -14.77 23.38 4.14
N ARG A 96 -14.15 22.51 3.33
CA ARG A 96 -13.10 21.57 3.72
C ARG A 96 -11.88 21.74 2.85
N ALA A 97 -10.71 21.70 3.46
CA ALA A 97 -9.43 21.62 2.78
C ALA A 97 -8.64 20.40 3.25
N SER A 98 -7.88 19.80 2.35
CA SER A 98 -6.98 18.68 2.70
C SER A 98 -5.70 18.72 1.90
N VAL A 99 -4.63 18.23 2.51
CA VAL A 99 -3.31 18.03 1.90
C VAL A 99 -2.87 16.61 2.20
N GLU A 100 -2.51 15.86 1.17
CA GLU A 100 -1.92 14.53 1.31
C GLU A 100 -0.55 14.51 0.65
N HIS A 101 0.47 14.15 1.41
CA HIS A 101 1.84 13.99 0.94
C HIS A 101 2.24 12.54 1.07
N THR A 102 2.63 11.94 -0.05
CA THR A 102 3.19 10.60 -0.12
C THR A 102 4.67 10.68 -0.42
N HIS A 103 5.49 9.95 0.32
CA HIS A 103 6.91 9.77 0.07
C HIS A 103 7.18 8.27 -0.03
N HIS A 104 7.60 7.79 -1.21
CA HIS A 104 7.71 6.36 -1.48
C HIS A 104 8.95 5.70 -0.86
N LEU A 105 9.98 6.46 -0.51
CA LEU A 105 11.23 5.92 0.02
C LEU A 105 11.86 6.93 0.98
N LEU A 106 11.48 6.88 2.26
CA LEU A 106 12.05 7.75 3.29
C LEU A 106 13.56 7.51 3.43
N PRO A 107 14.39 8.58 3.42
CA PRO A 107 15.83 8.46 3.60
C PRO A 107 16.18 7.74 4.90
N GLY A 108 17.13 6.82 4.84
CA GLY A 108 17.63 6.07 6.01
C GLY A 108 16.73 4.94 6.49
N LEU A 109 15.40 5.06 6.35
CA LEU A 109 14.44 4.03 6.78
C LEU A 109 14.06 3.08 5.64
N GLY A 110 14.03 3.57 4.39
CA GLY A 110 13.61 2.78 3.22
C GLY A 110 12.12 2.44 3.18
N TRP A 111 11.30 3.08 4.03
CA TRP A 111 9.85 2.87 4.10
C TRP A 111 9.12 3.96 3.31
N GLY A 112 7.90 3.64 2.89
CA GLY A 112 6.97 4.64 2.39
C GLY A 112 6.27 5.37 3.52
N SER A 113 5.86 6.63 3.27
CA SER A 113 5.04 7.40 4.19
C SER A 113 3.88 8.07 3.48
N VAL A 114 2.75 8.15 4.15
CA VAL A 114 1.61 8.98 3.75
C VAL A 114 1.27 9.89 4.93
N THR A 115 1.29 11.19 4.68
CA THR A 115 0.89 12.21 5.66
C THR A 115 -0.34 12.92 5.12
N LYS A 116 -1.39 12.96 5.92
CA LYS A 116 -2.65 13.60 5.55
C LYS A 116 -3.06 14.62 6.60
N LEU A 117 -3.24 15.86 6.16
CA LEU A 117 -3.80 16.95 6.93
C LEU A 117 -5.16 17.30 6.35
N SER A 118 -6.18 17.43 7.19
CA SER A 118 -7.49 17.91 6.77
C SER A 118 -8.07 18.86 7.81
N ALA A 119 -8.80 19.85 7.34
CA ALA A 119 -9.50 20.80 8.19
C ALA A 119 -10.84 21.18 7.54
N ASP A 120 -11.87 21.19 8.33
CA ASP A 120 -13.16 21.82 8.05
C ASP A 120 -13.58 22.67 9.26
N ARG A 121 -14.81 23.21 9.24
CA ARG A 121 -15.32 24.09 10.30
C ARG A 121 -15.26 23.46 11.69
N ASP A 122 -15.57 22.17 11.78
CA ASP A 122 -15.80 21.48 13.05
C ASP A 122 -14.72 20.43 13.37
N THR A 123 -13.90 20.06 12.36
CA THR A 123 -12.93 18.98 12.47
C THR A 123 -11.57 19.35 11.89
N GLN A 124 -10.52 19.06 12.63
CA GLN A 124 -9.13 19.13 12.16
C GLN A 124 -8.44 17.79 12.42
N SER A 125 -7.68 17.28 11.48
CA SER A 125 -6.97 16.01 11.66
C SER A 125 -5.61 16.01 10.99
N LEU A 126 -4.67 15.31 11.63
CA LEU A 126 -3.35 14.98 11.09
C LEU A 126 -3.14 13.48 11.25
N GLY A 127 -2.94 12.82 10.12
CA GLY A 127 -2.60 11.40 10.06
C GLY A 127 -1.24 11.19 9.42
N VAL A 128 -0.46 10.26 9.96
CA VAL A 128 0.81 9.80 9.39
C VAL A 128 0.78 8.28 9.37
N GLU A 129 1.11 7.69 8.23
CA GLU A 129 1.25 6.25 8.06
C GLU A 129 2.63 5.95 7.48
N LEU A 130 3.30 4.96 8.04
CA LEU A 130 4.58 4.44 7.55
C LEU A 130 4.40 2.95 7.21
N THR A 131 4.88 2.55 6.04
CA THR A 131 4.76 1.17 5.57
C THR A 131 6.10 0.68 5.03
N SER A 132 6.55 -0.50 5.50
CA SER A 132 7.76 -1.12 4.99
C SER A 132 7.56 -1.72 3.59
N PRO A 133 8.62 -1.93 2.81
CA PRO A 133 8.58 -2.86 1.68
C PRO A 133 8.14 -4.25 2.13
N PRO A 134 7.56 -5.08 1.23
CA PRO A 134 7.19 -6.45 1.55
C PRO A 134 8.44 -7.32 1.77
N ASP A 135 8.37 -8.24 2.72
CA ASP A 135 9.32 -9.34 2.83
C ASP A 135 9.00 -10.46 1.81
N ASP A 136 9.80 -11.54 1.79
CA ASP A 136 9.64 -12.66 0.86
C ASP A 136 8.30 -13.40 1.01
N LYS A 137 7.66 -13.28 2.18
CA LYS A 137 6.34 -13.84 2.48
C LYS A 137 5.21 -12.81 2.29
N GLN A 138 5.51 -11.65 1.69
CA GLN A 138 4.58 -10.56 1.43
C GLN A 138 4.05 -9.86 2.69
N TRP A 139 4.72 -10.00 3.82
CA TRP A 139 4.43 -9.23 5.01
C TRP A 139 5.07 -7.85 4.93
N ARG A 140 4.33 -6.84 5.36
CA ARG A 140 4.79 -5.46 5.52
C ARG A 140 4.56 -5.02 6.95
N TRP A 141 5.49 -4.28 7.52
CA TRP A 141 5.25 -3.54 8.73
C TRP A 141 4.45 -2.28 8.42
N LEU A 142 3.55 -1.94 9.32
CA LEU A 142 2.73 -0.74 9.25
C LEU A 142 2.69 -0.10 10.63
N THR A 143 2.91 1.22 10.67
CA THR A 143 2.58 2.04 11.85
C THR A 143 1.86 3.28 11.40
N SER A 144 0.85 3.69 12.14
CA SER A 144 0.10 4.91 11.84
C SER A 144 -0.29 5.65 13.11
N ALA A 145 -0.28 6.96 13.03
CA ALA A 145 -0.76 7.84 14.08
C ALA A 145 -1.78 8.81 13.48
N LEU A 146 -2.91 8.99 14.15
CA LEU A 146 -3.95 9.96 13.79
C LEU A 146 -4.28 10.79 15.02
N VAL A 147 -4.10 12.09 14.89
CA VAL A 147 -4.58 13.08 15.86
C VAL A 147 -5.76 13.80 15.23
N LYS A 148 -6.86 13.88 15.96
CA LYS A 148 -8.09 14.53 15.52
C LYS A 148 -8.60 15.45 16.62
N GLN A 149 -9.02 16.63 16.24
CA GLN A 149 -9.79 17.55 17.08
C GLN A 149 -11.11 17.82 16.39
N GLU A 150 -12.20 17.64 17.11
CA GLU A 150 -13.54 17.87 16.58
C GLU A 150 -14.44 18.54 17.62
N GLN A 151 -15.47 19.22 17.17
CA GLN A 151 -16.52 19.75 18.02
C GLN A 151 -17.74 18.82 17.98
N VAL A 152 -18.04 18.17 19.10
CA VAL A 152 -19.20 17.29 19.25
C VAL A 152 -20.14 17.95 20.26
N ASN A 153 -21.37 18.28 19.81
CA ASN A 153 -22.35 18.96 20.64
C ASN A 153 -21.81 20.25 21.30
N SER A 154 -21.06 21.06 20.55
CA SER A 154 -20.38 22.28 21.01
C SER A 154 -19.28 22.05 22.09
N GLN A 155 -18.83 20.82 22.26
CA GLN A 155 -17.73 20.47 23.15
C GLN A 155 -16.50 20.06 22.34
N PRO A 156 -15.30 20.59 22.63
CA PRO A 156 -14.10 20.17 21.94
C PRO A 156 -13.67 18.77 22.42
N GLU A 157 -13.54 17.86 21.49
CA GLU A 157 -12.99 16.53 21.67
C GLU A 157 -11.66 16.42 20.93
N GLN A 158 -10.64 15.91 21.62
CA GLN A 158 -9.34 15.57 21.06
C GLN A 158 -9.15 14.07 21.13
N SER A 159 -8.78 13.46 20.02
CA SER A 159 -8.49 12.03 19.96
C SER A 159 -7.12 11.76 19.35
N LEU A 160 -6.47 10.73 19.87
CA LEU A 160 -5.24 10.14 19.33
C LEU A 160 -5.49 8.66 19.10
N ARG A 161 -5.18 8.18 17.93
CA ARG A 161 -5.11 6.76 17.59
C ARG A 161 -3.73 6.43 17.09
N TRP A 162 -3.13 5.42 17.66
CA TRP A 162 -1.89 4.85 17.17
C TRP A 162 -2.06 3.38 16.87
N ARG A 163 -1.54 2.93 15.74
CA ARG A 163 -1.54 1.53 15.32
C ARG A 163 -0.14 1.09 14.99
N TRP A 164 0.16 -0.15 15.34
CA TRP A 164 1.41 -0.80 14.96
C TRP A 164 1.15 -2.28 14.69
N GLY A 165 1.63 -2.77 13.56
CA GLY A 165 1.38 -4.14 13.18
C GLY A 165 1.97 -4.56 11.86
N ARG A 166 1.43 -5.64 11.34
CA ARG A 166 1.84 -6.22 10.06
C ARG A 166 0.61 -6.53 9.21
N THR A 167 0.77 -6.34 7.89
CA THR A 167 -0.23 -6.74 6.89
C THR A 167 0.42 -7.65 5.86
N GLN A 168 -0.31 -8.65 5.41
CA GLN A 168 0.08 -9.56 4.33
C GLN A 168 -0.98 -9.50 3.24
N THR A 169 -0.57 -9.18 2.04
CA THR A 169 -1.45 -9.18 0.87
C THR A 169 -1.12 -10.38 0.00
N GLY A 170 -2.04 -11.35 -0.05
CA GLY A 170 -1.96 -12.53 -0.89
C GLY A 170 -2.84 -12.41 -2.13
N GLU A 171 -2.80 -13.41 -3.00
CA GLU A 171 -3.70 -13.48 -4.16
C GLU A 171 -5.15 -13.76 -3.74
N ARG A 172 -5.34 -14.65 -2.78
CA ARG A 172 -6.65 -15.07 -2.27
C ARG A 172 -6.90 -14.70 -0.82
N ILE A 173 -5.83 -14.45 -0.06
CA ILE A 173 -5.91 -14.26 1.38
C ILE A 173 -5.13 -13.02 1.76
N ASP A 174 -5.81 -12.08 2.42
CA ASP A 174 -5.18 -10.97 3.12
C ASP A 174 -5.26 -11.20 4.62
N ARG A 175 -4.20 -10.86 5.33
CA ARG A 175 -4.14 -10.94 6.79
C ARG A 175 -3.61 -9.62 7.34
N GLN A 176 -4.17 -9.20 8.46
CA GLN A 176 -3.71 -8.03 9.17
C GLN A 176 -3.70 -8.32 10.68
N ILE A 177 -2.59 -8.03 11.32
CA ILE A 177 -2.40 -8.18 12.76
C ILE A 177 -1.86 -6.85 13.27
N TYR A 178 -2.55 -6.21 14.21
CA TYR A 178 -2.08 -4.94 14.77
C TYR A 178 -2.55 -4.72 16.19
N LEU A 179 -1.74 -3.99 16.93
CA LEU A 179 -2.10 -3.36 18.19
C LEU A 179 -2.58 -1.95 17.91
N GLN A 180 -3.60 -1.52 18.62
CA GLN A 180 -4.13 -0.17 18.54
C GLN A 180 -4.26 0.41 19.95
N TYR A 181 -3.81 1.66 20.06
CA TYR A 181 -4.02 2.50 21.23
C TYR A 181 -4.90 3.67 20.82
N ASP A 182 -5.99 3.86 21.54
CA ASP A 182 -6.90 4.97 21.40
C ASP A 182 -6.91 5.79 22.69
N ARG A 183 -6.89 7.10 22.54
CA ARG A 183 -7.10 8.07 23.61
C ARG A 183 -8.06 9.13 23.15
N SER A 184 -9.10 9.40 23.92
CA SER A 184 -10.03 10.51 23.69
C SER A 184 -10.10 11.38 24.94
N ARG A 185 -10.15 12.69 24.72
CA ARG A 185 -10.27 13.70 25.75
C ARG A 185 -11.37 14.69 25.37
N VAL A 186 -12.42 14.71 26.17
CA VAL A 186 -13.52 15.68 26.02
C VAL A 186 -13.32 16.76 27.08
N THR A 187 -13.34 18.01 26.65
CA THR A 187 -13.24 19.17 27.53
C THR A 187 -14.62 19.81 27.67
N SER A 188 -15.29 19.49 28.76
CA SER A 188 -16.54 20.13 29.20
C SER A 188 -16.33 20.79 30.54
N THR A 189 -17.35 20.99 31.35
CA THR A 189 -17.24 21.46 32.74
C THR A 189 -16.27 20.61 33.57
N ASN A 190 -16.19 19.30 33.26
CA ASN A 190 -15.18 18.36 33.77
C ASN A 190 -14.44 17.74 32.57
N VAL A 191 -13.11 17.66 32.65
CA VAL A 191 -12.29 16.98 31.66
C VAL A 191 -12.42 15.46 31.84
N THR A 192 -12.92 14.77 30.83
CA THR A 192 -12.99 13.31 30.80
C THR A 192 -11.99 12.76 29.79
N THR A 193 -11.15 11.84 30.23
CA THR A 193 -10.19 11.13 29.36
C THR A 193 -10.52 9.64 29.37
N ALA A 194 -10.60 9.05 28.19
CA ALA A 194 -10.75 7.61 27.98
C ALA A 194 -9.55 7.09 27.20
N GLU A 195 -9.05 5.93 27.60
CA GLU A 195 -7.93 5.25 26.94
C GLU A 195 -8.28 3.77 26.74
N ALA A 196 -7.87 3.22 25.60
CA ALA A 196 -8.08 1.82 25.28
C ALA A 196 -6.89 1.26 24.52
N VAL A 197 -6.57 -0.01 24.79
CA VAL A 197 -5.62 -0.79 23.99
C VAL A 197 -6.36 -2.01 23.47
N SER A 198 -6.22 -2.28 22.18
CA SER A 198 -6.82 -3.45 21.54
C SER A 198 -5.82 -4.19 20.67
N ALA A 199 -5.94 -5.52 20.63
CA ALA A 199 -5.25 -6.37 19.66
C ALA A 199 -6.27 -6.81 18.61
N ASN A 200 -5.90 -6.68 17.34
CA ASN A 200 -6.80 -6.91 16.22
C ASN A 200 -6.18 -7.91 15.25
N TYR A 201 -7.00 -8.83 14.78
CA TYR A 201 -6.69 -9.74 13.69
C TYR A 201 -7.80 -9.68 12.66
N ALA A 202 -7.45 -9.37 11.43
CA ALA A 202 -8.37 -9.40 10.30
C ALA A 202 -7.89 -10.43 9.27
N TYR A 203 -8.83 -11.17 8.73
CA TYR A 203 -8.63 -12.18 7.71
C TYR A 203 -9.66 -11.95 6.61
N THR A 204 -9.20 -11.79 5.39
CA THR A 204 -10.07 -11.64 4.23
C THR A 204 -9.70 -12.72 3.21
N GLN A 205 -10.67 -13.55 2.84
CA GLN A 205 -10.52 -14.53 1.78
C GLN A 205 -11.35 -14.10 0.57
N ARG A 206 -10.70 -14.06 -0.59
CA ARG A 206 -11.36 -13.76 -1.86
C ARG A 206 -11.58 -15.06 -2.62
N HIS A 207 -12.81 -15.29 -3.05
CA HIS A 207 -13.15 -16.36 -3.98
C HIS A 207 -13.50 -15.71 -5.32
N PHE A 208 -12.69 -15.97 -6.32
CA PHE A 208 -12.96 -15.53 -7.69
C PHE A 208 -13.25 -16.78 -8.53
N ASN A 209 -14.34 -16.77 -9.26
CA ASN A 209 -14.63 -17.79 -10.26
C ASN A 209 -13.81 -17.52 -11.53
N ASP A 210 -13.57 -16.24 -11.81
CA ASP A 210 -12.70 -15.77 -12.88
C ASP A 210 -11.96 -14.51 -12.38
N VAL A 211 -10.64 -14.42 -12.64
CA VAL A 211 -9.81 -13.30 -12.19
C VAL A 211 -10.11 -12.03 -13.01
N LEU A 212 -10.53 -12.20 -14.25
CA LEU A 212 -10.83 -11.07 -15.16
C LEU A 212 -12.30 -10.61 -15.05
N PHE A 213 -13.20 -11.51 -14.65
CA PHE A 213 -14.64 -11.23 -14.52
C PHE A 213 -15.18 -11.86 -13.23
N PRO A 214 -14.86 -11.31 -12.06
CA PRO A 214 -15.37 -11.82 -10.78
C PRO A 214 -16.89 -11.63 -10.71
N THR A 215 -17.62 -12.69 -10.43
CA THR A 215 -19.06 -12.71 -10.17
C THR A 215 -19.34 -12.77 -8.68
#